data_1f13d605229e71acd96952be788626b2
#
_entry.id   1f13d605229e71acd96952be788626b2
#
_cell.length_a   1.000
_cell.length_b   1.000
_cell.length_c   1.000
_cell.angle_alpha   90.00
_cell.angle_beta   90.00
_cell.angle_gamma   90.00
#
_symmetry.space_group_name_H-M   'P 1'
#
loop_
_entity.id
_entity.type
_entity.pdbx_description
1 polymer ?
#
loop_
_entity_poly.entity_id
_entity_poly.type
_entity_poly.pdbx_seq_one_letter_code
_entity_poly.pdbx_strand_id
1 'polypeptide(L)'
;YLLDENTFGEIDANLVSVDPLKFKDSQNYLDRIKEAQEKTGLKEAVITGEGDIESYKVAIGLFDFPFLGGSMASVVGEKVCRLIERAVEKEIPLVIVSTSGGARMQEGILSLMQMAKTSAALSVYSKKALPYVSILADPTTGGVSASFAFLGDIIIAEQGALIGFAGPRVIEQTVKQKLPDRFQKAEFLLEHGMVDVVVHRKNIKSTLLKIFKLFSIKSQNETQNKN
;
A
#
# COMPACT_ATOMS: atom_id res chain seq x y z
N TYR A 1 -3.91 2.27 15.49
CA TYR A 1 -3.20 3.54 15.60
C TYR A 1 -3.73 4.62 14.65
N LEU A 2 -3.99 4.31 13.35
CA LEU A 2 -4.57 5.26 12.39
C LEU A 2 -6.08 5.39 12.58
N LEU A 3 -6.77 4.26 12.70
CA LEU A 3 -8.22 4.20 12.83
C LEU A 3 -8.67 4.44 14.28
N ASP A 4 -9.90 4.84 14.41
CA ASP A 4 -10.59 4.93 15.68
C ASP A 4 -10.87 3.53 16.23
N GLU A 5 -10.91 3.39 17.56
CA GLU A 5 -11.08 2.09 18.19
C GLU A 5 -12.40 1.44 17.76
N ASN A 6 -12.34 0.13 17.50
CA ASN A 6 -13.48 -0.72 17.14
C ASN A 6 -14.23 -0.33 15.86
N THR A 7 -13.64 0.49 14.98
CA THR A 7 -14.26 0.89 13.71
C THR A 7 -13.82 0.05 12.51
N PHE A 8 -12.72 -0.72 12.64
CA PHE A 8 -12.18 -1.49 11.53
C PHE A 8 -13.02 -2.72 11.21
N GLY A 9 -13.52 -2.79 9.99
CA GLY A 9 -14.14 -3.97 9.39
C GLY A 9 -13.28 -4.54 8.27
N GLU A 10 -12.63 -5.70 8.50
CA GLU A 10 -11.82 -6.36 7.46
C GLU A 10 -12.70 -6.87 6.32
N ILE A 11 -12.27 -6.67 5.08
CA ILE A 11 -12.85 -7.26 3.88
C ILE A 11 -11.89 -8.29 3.28
N ASP A 12 -12.45 -9.29 2.58
CA ASP A 12 -11.65 -10.33 1.91
C ASP A 12 -10.64 -11.07 2.82
N ALA A 13 -10.96 -11.20 4.11
CA ALA A 13 -10.11 -11.84 5.13
C ALA A 13 -9.76 -13.30 4.80
N ASN A 14 -10.56 -13.99 3.98
CA ASN A 14 -10.40 -15.40 3.64
C ASN A 14 -9.62 -15.63 2.34
N LEU A 15 -9.22 -14.57 1.62
CA LEU A 15 -8.42 -14.71 0.42
C LEU A 15 -6.99 -15.10 0.79
N VAL A 16 -6.50 -16.19 0.19
CA VAL A 16 -5.16 -16.71 0.40
C VAL A 16 -4.50 -17.01 -0.94
N SER A 17 -3.18 -16.82 -1.02
CA SER A 17 -2.42 -17.19 -2.20
C SER A 17 -2.42 -18.70 -2.42
N VAL A 18 -2.47 -19.10 -3.69
CA VAL A 18 -2.31 -20.46 -4.17
C VAL A 18 -1.06 -20.53 -5.04
N ASP A 19 -0.62 -21.75 -5.38
CA ASP A 19 0.57 -21.95 -6.21
C ASP A 19 0.21 -22.47 -7.61
N PRO A 20 -0.24 -21.58 -8.53
CA PRO A 20 -0.63 -21.99 -9.87
C PRO A 20 0.56 -22.42 -10.74
N LEU A 21 1.77 -22.02 -10.39
CA LEU A 21 3.00 -22.30 -11.14
C LEU A 21 3.77 -23.49 -10.58
N LYS A 22 3.36 -24.05 -9.44
CA LYS A 22 4.07 -25.12 -8.71
C LYS A 22 5.53 -24.72 -8.46
N PHE A 23 5.72 -23.48 -8.00
CA PHE A 23 7.05 -22.91 -7.81
C PHE A 23 7.81 -23.61 -6.69
N LYS A 24 9.05 -23.94 -6.98
CA LYS A 24 10.00 -24.50 -6.02
C LYS A 24 11.41 -23.98 -6.31
N ASP A 25 12.06 -23.48 -5.28
CA ASP A 25 13.50 -23.23 -5.24
C ASP A 25 14.13 -24.15 -4.17
N SER A 26 14.69 -23.58 -3.11
CA SER A 26 15.13 -24.32 -1.91
C SER A 26 13.95 -24.87 -1.10
N GLN A 27 12.73 -24.34 -1.30
CA GLN A 27 11.49 -24.66 -0.60
C GLN A 27 10.29 -24.47 -1.52
N ASN A 28 9.19 -25.22 -1.32
CA ASN A 28 7.96 -25.00 -2.08
C ASN A 28 7.32 -23.64 -1.68
N TYR A 29 6.65 -23.01 -2.62
CA TYR A 29 5.98 -21.74 -2.37
C TYR A 29 4.87 -21.84 -1.31
N LEU A 30 4.07 -22.91 -1.33
CA LEU A 30 3.03 -23.13 -0.32
C LEU A 30 3.58 -23.26 1.09
N ASP A 31 4.76 -23.88 1.25
CA ASP A 31 5.42 -24.02 2.55
C ASP A 31 5.85 -22.62 3.07
N ARG A 32 6.38 -21.76 2.18
CA ARG A 32 6.72 -20.36 2.52
C ARG A 32 5.49 -19.55 2.95
N ILE A 33 4.35 -19.72 2.25
CA ILE A 33 3.08 -19.07 2.62
C ILE A 33 2.68 -19.51 4.04
N LYS A 34 2.70 -20.81 4.29
CA LYS A 34 2.33 -21.38 5.59
C LYS A 34 3.22 -20.86 6.72
N GLU A 35 4.53 -20.83 6.53
CA GLU A 35 5.48 -20.26 7.49
C GLU A 35 5.21 -18.77 7.74
N ALA A 36 4.91 -18.00 6.69
CA ALA A 36 4.57 -16.58 6.83
C ALA A 36 3.26 -16.39 7.62
N GLN A 37 2.25 -17.22 7.36
CA GLN A 37 0.98 -17.23 8.09
C GLN A 37 1.18 -17.57 9.58
N GLU A 38 1.98 -18.58 9.88
CA GLU A 38 2.30 -18.98 11.26
C GLU A 38 3.08 -17.87 11.99
N LYS A 39 4.00 -17.22 11.31
CA LYS A 39 4.83 -16.16 11.88
C LYS A 39 4.06 -14.86 12.15
N THR A 40 3.15 -14.49 11.25
CA THR A 40 2.49 -13.18 11.29
C THR A 40 1.06 -13.24 11.83
N GLY A 41 0.43 -14.42 11.81
CA GLY A 41 -1.00 -14.58 12.09
C GLY A 41 -1.91 -14.08 10.96
N LEU A 42 -1.33 -13.56 9.87
CA LEU A 42 -2.06 -13.03 8.73
C LEU A 42 -2.29 -14.09 7.66
N LYS A 43 -3.30 -13.91 6.83
CA LYS A 43 -3.58 -14.79 5.68
C LYS A 43 -2.76 -14.40 4.45
N GLU A 44 -2.43 -13.10 4.30
CA GLU A 44 -1.68 -12.55 3.18
C GLU A 44 -0.96 -11.26 3.59
N ALA A 45 -0.04 -10.77 2.74
CA ALA A 45 0.81 -9.61 2.99
C ALA A 45 0.07 -8.26 3.06
N VAL A 46 -1.23 -8.22 2.81
CA VAL A 46 -2.07 -7.04 2.94
C VAL A 46 -3.37 -7.34 3.67
N ILE A 47 -3.72 -6.48 4.60
CA ILE A 47 -5.04 -6.43 5.24
C ILE A 47 -5.80 -5.29 4.58
N THR A 48 -7.05 -5.51 4.19
CA THR A 48 -7.92 -4.52 3.55
C THR A 48 -9.23 -4.42 4.30
N GLY A 49 -9.77 -3.22 4.41
CA GLY A 49 -11.02 -3.01 5.14
C GLY A 49 -11.52 -1.58 5.09
N GLU A 50 -12.56 -1.32 5.84
CA GLU A 50 -13.10 0.00 6.10
C GLU A 50 -12.91 0.36 7.58
N GLY A 51 -12.81 1.65 7.88
CA GLY A 51 -12.75 2.13 9.26
C GLY A 51 -12.92 3.63 9.30
N ASP A 52 -12.86 4.19 10.50
CA ASP A 52 -13.02 5.61 10.69
C ASP A 52 -11.71 6.26 11.19
N ILE A 53 -11.41 7.46 10.71
CA ILE A 53 -10.32 8.33 11.19
C ILE A 53 -10.97 9.62 11.67
N GLU A 54 -11.16 9.80 12.97
CA GLU A 54 -11.88 10.93 13.56
C GLU A 54 -13.20 11.23 12.84
N SER A 55 -14.06 10.21 12.70
CA SER A 55 -15.36 10.27 12.01
C SER A 55 -15.32 10.39 10.48
N TYR A 56 -14.15 10.36 9.85
CA TYR A 56 -14.05 10.21 8.39
C TYR A 56 -13.98 8.74 8.03
N LYS A 57 -15.01 8.23 7.35
CA LYS A 57 -14.97 6.86 6.85
C LYS A 57 -13.98 6.74 5.72
N VAL A 58 -13.16 5.68 5.76
CA VAL A 58 -12.11 5.44 4.78
C VAL A 58 -12.04 3.96 4.38
N ALA A 59 -11.70 3.70 3.13
CA ALA A 59 -11.20 2.40 2.70
C ALA A 59 -9.69 2.35 2.94
N ILE A 60 -9.21 1.34 3.67
CA ILE A 60 -7.80 1.28 4.09
C ILE A 60 -7.17 -0.06 3.75
N GLY A 61 -5.97 -0.02 3.15
CA GLY A 61 -5.10 -1.17 2.92
C GLY A 61 -3.80 -1.02 3.70
N LEU A 62 -3.40 -2.06 4.42
CA LEU A 62 -2.20 -2.07 5.26
C LEU A 62 -1.33 -3.26 4.88
N PHE A 63 -0.13 -3.00 4.38
CA PHE A 63 0.85 -4.02 4.05
C PHE A 63 1.63 -4.44 5.28
N ASP A 64 1.98 -5.73 5.35
CA ASP A 64 2.81 -6.32 6.40
C ASP A 64 4.12 -6.86 5.81
N PHE A 65 5.24 -6.20 6.09
CA PHE A 65 6.55 -6.59 5.59
C PHE A 65 7.04 -7.97 6.10
N PRO A 66 6.81 -8.35 7.37
CA PRO A 66 7.07 -9.71 7.85
C PRO A 66 6.45 -10.83 7.03
N PHE A 67 5.31 -10.60 6.35
CA PHE A 67 4.71 -11.57 5.45
C PHE A 67 5.40 -11.54 4.07
N LEU A 68 6.35 -12.43 3.84
CA LEU A 68 7.10 -12.56 2.58
C LEU A 68 7.61 -11.23 2.00
N GLY A 69 8.13 -10.34 2.87
CA GLY A 69 8.64 -9.03 2.47
C GLY A 69 7.55 -8.07 1.98
N GLY A 70 6.29 -8.22 2.40
CA GLY A 70 5.19 -7.39 1.92
C GLY A 70 4.94 -7.53 0.41
N SER A 71 5.37 -8.64 -0.20
CA SER A 71 5.42 -8.77 -1.66
C SER A 71 4.04 -8.92 -2.28
N MET A 72 3.85 -8.25 -3.42
CA MET A 72 2.60 -8.25 -4.17
C MET A 72 2.45 -9.56 -4.98
N ALA A 73 1.57 -10.44 -4.51
CA ALA A 73 1.08 -11.64 -5.19
C ALA A 73 -0.24 -11.34 -5.91
N SER A 74 -0.77 -12.31 -6.63
CA SER A 74 -2.08 -12.22 -7.30
C SER A 74 -3.20 -11.91 -6.32
N VAL A 75 -3.21 -12.55 -5.14
CA VAL A 75 -4.20 -12.26 -4.08
C VAL A 75 -4.01 -10.88 -3.48
N VAL A 76 -2.78 -10.42 -3.30
CA VAL A 76 -2.52 -9.05 -2.83
C VAL A 76 -3.09 -8.02 -3.81
N GLY A 77 -2.81 -8.19 -5.10
CA GLY A 77 -3.36 -7.32 -6.14
C GLY A 77 -4.89 -7.38 -6.22
N GLU A 78 -5.49 -8.57 -6.03
CA GLU A 78 -6.94 -8.74 -5.95
C GLU A 78 -7.52 -7.99 -4.76
N LYS A 79 -6.97 -8.14 -3.56
CA LYS A 79 -7.42 -7.43 -2.35
C LYS A 79 -7.32 -5.92 -2.52
N VAL A 80 -6.23 -5.41 -3.11
CA VAL A 80 -6.07 -3.98 -3.42
C VAL A 80 -7.13 -3.51 -4.42
N CYS A 81 -7.39 -4.26 -5.51
CA CYS A 81 -8.44 -3.93 -6.46
C CYS A 81 -9.82 -3.86 -5.81
N ARG A 82 -10.21 -4.87 -5.05
CA ARG A 82 -11.49 -4.90 -4.36
C ARG A 82 -11.64 -3.76 -3.34
N LEU A 83 -10.55 -3.40 -2.66
CA LEU A 83 -10.54 -2.24 -1.78
C LEU A 83 -10.81 -0.95 -2.55
N ILE A 84 -10.18 -0.77 -3.72
CA ILE A 84 -10.40 0.38 -4.60
C ILE A 84 -11.86 0.38 -5.11
N GLU A 85 -12.37 -0.75 -5.59
CA GLU A 85 -13.76 -0.90 -6.02
C GLU A 85 -14.75 -0.58 -4.90
N ARG A 86 -14.43 -1.03 -3.68
CA ARG A 86 -15.22 -0.72 -2.49
C ARG A 86 -15.23 0.78 -2.16
N ALA A 87 -14.07 1.44 -2.30
CA ALA A 87 -13.98 2.90 -2.11
C ALA A 87 -14.81 3.66 -3.17
N VAL A 88 -14.83 3.17 -4.43
CA VAL A 88 -15.69 3.70 -5.50
C VAL A 88 -17.17 3.54 -5.16
N GLU A 89 -17.58 2.33 -4.73
CA GLU A 89 -18.98 2.00 -4.40
C GLU A 89 -19.50 2.84 -3.23
N LYS A 90 -18.67 2.99 -2.19
CA LYS A 90 -19.03 3.71 -0.97
C LYS A 90 -18.83 5.22 -1.08
N GLU A 91 -18.16 5.69 -2.13
CA GLU A 91 -17.77 7.09 -2.31
C GLU A 91 -16.99 7.64 -1.09
N ILE A 92 -16.00 6.86 -0.63
CA ILE A 92 -15.13 7.20 0.50
C ILE A 92 -13.65 7.33 0.07
N PRO A 93 -12.84 8.12 0.81
CA PRO A 93 -11.40 8.21 0.59
C PRO A 93 -10.71 6.87 0.64
N LEU A 94 -9.66 6.72 -0.17
CA LEU A 94 -8.79 5.55 -0.19
C LEU A 94 -7.45 5.88 0.49
N VAL A 95 -7.01 5.02 1.41
CA VAL A 95 -5.70 5.11 2.06
C VAL A 95 -5.00 3.76 1.93
N ILE A 96 -3.80 3.73 1.36
CA ILE A 96 -2.99 2.51 1.31
C ILE A 96 -1.63 2.78 1.96
N VAL A 97 -1.29 2.02 2.99
CA VAL A 97 0.02 2.03 3.63
C VAL A 97 0.84 0.88 3.04
N SER A 98 1.84 1.23 2.27
CA SER A 98 2.70 0.28 1.56
C SER A 98 4.02 0.08 2.29
N THR A 99 4.39 -1.18 2.52
CA THR A 99 5.74 -1.61 2.84
C THR A 99 6.00 -2.91 2.10
N SER A 100 6.96 -2.93 1.16
CA SER A 100 7.09 -4.04 0.22
C SER A 100 8.45 -4.10 -0.44
N GLY A 101 8.94 -5.32 -0.63
CA GLY A 101 10.06 -5.63 -1.53
C GLY A 101 9.69 -5.67 -3.01
N GLY A 102 8.40 -5.56 -3.38
CA GLY A 102 7.92 -5.52 -4.76
C GLY A 102 7.03 -6.70 -5.17
N ALA A 103 7.07 -7.08 -6.44
CA ALA A 103 6.29 -8.20 -6.96
C ALA A 103 6.80 -9.54 -6.42
N ARG A 104 5.90 -10.46 -6.08
CA ARG A 104 6.24 -11.79 -5.52
C ARG A 104 6.77 -12.70 -6.60
N MET A 105 8.08 -13.00 -6.56
CA MET A 105 8.78 -13.75 -7.60
C MET A 105 8.23 -15.18 -7.79
N GLN A 106 7.70 -15.80 -6.75
CA GLN A 106 7.15 -17.14 -6.79
C GLN A 106 5.91 -17.28 -7.70
N GLU A 107 5.22 -16.17 -7.95
CA GLU A 107 4.08 -16.13 -8.88
C GLU A 107 4.45 -15.59 -10.28
N GLY A 108 5.72 -15.30 -10.53
CA GLY A 108 6.23 -14.90 -11.85
C GLY A 108 5.43 -13.76 -12.48
N ILE A 109 4.97 -13.99 -13.73
CA ILE A 109 4.21 -12.99 -14.50
C ILE A 109 2.87 -12.61 -13.82
N LEU A 110 2.26 -13.51 -13.04
CA LEU A 110 0.99 -13.23 -12.38
C LEU A 110 1.12 -12.11 -11.37
N SER A 111 2.23 -12.05 -10.63
CA SER A 111 2.51 -10.92 -9.73
C SER A 111 2.78 -9.61 -10.47
N LEU A 112 3.47 -9.66 -11.62
CA LEU A 112 3.70 -8.47 -12.43
C LEU A 112 2.40 -7.91 -13.03
N MET A 113 1.47 -8.77 -13.43
CA MET A 113 0.17 -8.34 -13.95
C MET A 113 -0.69 -7.62 -12.91
N GLN A 114 -0.40 -7.77 -11.61
CA GLN A 114 -1.11 -7.02 -10.57
C GLN A 114 -0.83 -5.52 -10.65
N MET A 115 0.34 -5.11 -11.16
CA MET A 115 0.64 -3.69 -11.39
C MET A 115 -0.37 -3.07 -12.35
N ALA A 116 -0.62 -3.70 -13.49
CA ALA A 116 -1.62 -3.23 -14.46
C ALA A 116 -3.03 -3.25 -13.89
N LYS A 117 -3.38 -4.32 -13.17
CA LYS A 117 -4.70 -4.52 -12.57
C LYS A 117 -5.04 -3.43 -11.54
N THR A 118 -4.16 -3.17 -10.60
CA THR A 118 -4.36 -2.13 -9.57
C THR A 118 -4.38 -0.73 -10.17
N SER A 119 -3.53 -0.45 -11.17
CA SER A 119 -3.52 0.84 -11.88
C SER A 119 -4.82 1.07 -12.65
N ALA A 120 -5.38 0.02 -13.29
CA ALA A 120 -6.67 0.10 -13.96
C ALA A 120 -7.82 0.42 -12.97
N ALA A 121 -7.83 -0.22 -11.80
CA ALA A 121 -8.82 0.06 -10.77
C ALA A 121 -8.72 1.53 -10.27
N LEU A 122 -7.51 2.04 -10.05
CA LEU A 122 -7.28 3.45 -9.67
C LEU A 122 -7.75 4.42 -10.76
N SER A 123 -7.61 4.06 -12.04
CA SER A 123 -8.15 4.89 -13.14
C SER A 123 -9.69 5.02 -13.09
N VAL A 124 -10.39 4.06 -12.53
CA VAL A 124 -11.83 4.17 -12.27
C VAL A 124 -12.11 5.04 -11.04
N TYR A 125 -11.33 4.86 -9.99
CA TYR A 125 -11.46 5.62 -8.74
C TYR A 125 -11.22 7.13 -8.95
N SER A 126 -10.22 7.51 -9.74
CA SER A 126 -9.89 8.92 -10.00
C SER A 126 -11.04 9.73 -10.61
N LYS A 127 -12.01 9.07 -11.28
CA LYS A 127 -13.20 9.72 -11.84
C LYS A 127 -14.22 10.14 -10.77
N LYS A 128 -14.06 9.68 -9.54
CA LYS A 128 -14.96 10.00 -8.41
C LYS A 128 -14.60 11.30 -7.69
N ALA A 129 -13.46 11.92 -8.02
CA ALA A 129 -12.93 13.12 -7.35
C ALA A 129 -12.77 12.94 -5.83
N LEU A 130 -12.48 11.72 -5.40
CA LEU A 130 -12.16 11.36 -4.01
C LEU A 130 -10.65 11.20 -3.88
N PRO A 131 -10.02 11.61 -2.76
CA PRO A 131 -8.59 11.51 -2.61
C PRO A 131 -8.13 10.07 -2.39
N TYR A 132 -7.14 9.66 -3.17
CA TYR A 132 -6.29 8.52 -2.86
C TYR A 132 -5.02 8.99 -2.17
N VAL A 133 -4.86 8.68 -0.89
CA VAL A 133 -3.64 8.97 -0.13
C VAL A 133 -2.79 7.72 -0.05
N SER A 134 -1.62 7.77 -0.69
CA SER A 134 -0.62 6.71 -0.61
C SER A 134 0.39 7.02 0.48
N ILE A 135 0.62 6.08 1.39
CA ILE A 135 1.60 6.20 2.47
C ILE A 135 2.70 5.17 2.24
N LEU A 136 3.92 5.66 2.04
CA LEU A 136 5.09 4.84 1.74
C LEU A 136 5.92 4.64 3.01
N ALA A 137 5.85 3.45 3.59
CA ALA A 137 6.65 3.06 4.76
C ALA A 137 7.94 2.34 4.33
N ASP A 138 8.83 2.08 5.29
CA ASP A 138 10.14 1.47 5.05
C ASP A 138 10.08 -0.07 5.00
N PRO A 139 10.59 -0.72 3.93
CA PRO A 139 10.86 -0.19 2.60
C PRO A 139 9.63 -0.25 1.68
N THR A 140 9.56 0.58 0.65
CA THR A 140 8.57 0.44 -0.45
C THR A 140 9.29 0.43 -1.79
N THR A 141 9.37 -0.75 -2.43
CA THR A 141 10.19 -0.95 -3.63
C THR A 141 9.50 -1.79 -4.71
N GLY A 142 10.16 -1.94 -5.85
CA GLY A 142 9.82 -2.86 -6.93
C GLY A 142 8.48 -2.59 -7.59
N GLY A 143 7.73 -3.66 -7.86
CA GLY A 143 6.43 -3.57 -8.53
C GLY A 143 5.35 -2.84 -7.74
N VAL A 144 5.46 -2.76 -6.42
CA VAL A 144 4.55 -1.98 -5.57
C VAL A 144 4.79 -0.49 -5.76
N SER A 145 6.03 -0.02 -5.67
CA SER A 145 6.36 1.38 -5.95
C SER A 145 6.06 1.76 -7.40
N ALA A 146 6.35 0.87 -8.36
CA ALA A 146 6.10 1.12 -9.79
C ALA A 146 4.63 0.98 -10.21
N SER A 147 3.69 0.89 -9.27
CA SER A 147 2.25 0.81 -9.54
C SER A 147 1.47 1.68 -8.56
N PHE A 148 0.49 1.12 -7.87
CA PHE A 148 -0.45 1.86 -7.02
C PHE A 148 0.22 2.76 -5.97
N ALA A 149 1.40 2.41 -5.45
CA ALA A 149 2.04 3.20 -4.40
C ALA A 149 2.48 4.62 -4.86
N PHE A 150 2.85 4.80 -6.12
CA PHE A 150 3.15 6.12 -6.70
C PHE A 150 2.01 6.73 -7.53
N LEU A 151 0.81 6.17 -7.45
CA LEU A 151 -0.39 6.69 -8.11
C LEU A 151 -1.35 7.42 -7.15
N GLY A 152 -0.90 7.76 -5.94
CA GLY A 152 -1.68 8.57 -5.01
C GLY A 152 -1.86 10.01 -5.50
N ASP A 153 -3.01 10.60 -5.24
CA ASP A 153 -3.23 12.04 -5.40
C ASP A 153 -2.36 12.84 -4.43
N ILE A 154 -2.09 12.23 -3.27
CA ILE A 154 -1.11 12.69 -2.29
C ILE A 154 -0.26 11.51 -1.84
N ILE A 155 1.05 11.66 -1.91
CA ILE A 155 2.03 10.66 -1.55
C ILE A 155 2.76 11.12 -0.28
N ILE A 156 2.49 10.41 0.82
CA ILE A 156 3.16 10.61 2.11
C ILE A 156 4.28 9.59 2.23
N ALA A 157 5.51 10.02 2.45
CA ALA A 157 6.61 9.14 2.80
C ALA A 157 6.86 9.15 4.31
N GLU A 158 7.06 7.98 4.91
CA GLU A 158 7.53 7.89 6.28
C GLU A 158 8.98 8.39 6.37
N GLN A 159 9.29 9.18 7.38
CA GLN A 159 10.62 9.75 7.58
C GLN A 159 11.70 8.66 7.58
N GLY A 160 12.73 8.84 6.77
CA GLY A 160 13.87 7.92 6.63
C GLY A 160 13.58 6.64 5.85
N ALA A 161 12.36 6.43 5.33
CA ALA A 161 12.00 5.23 4.57
C ALA A 161 12.83 5.10 3.29
N LEU A 162 13.18 3.86 2.96
CA LEU A 162 13.78 3.48 1.69
C LEU A 162 12.66 3.28 0.66
N ILE A 163 12.64 4.11 -0.36
CA ILE A 163 11.59 4.09 -1.38
C ILE A 163 12.25 4.18 -2.75
N GLY A 164 11.95 3.22 -3.63
CA GLY A 164 12.53 3.20 -4.97
C GLY A 164 12.07 2.01 -5.78
N PHE A 165 12.54 1.88 -7.02
CA PHE A 165 12.22 0.70 -7.84
C PHE A 165 13.18 -0.45 -7.51
N ALA A 166 14.44 -0.33 -7.91
CA ALA A 166 15.47 -1.32 -7.58
C ALA A 166 16.16 -0.95 -6.25
N GLY A 167 16.53 -1.96 -5.47
CA GLY A 167 17.31 -1.72 -4.25
C GLY A 167 18.69 -1.10 -4.56
N PRO A 168 19.26 -0.29 -3.64
CA PRO A 168 20.54 0.42 -3.86
C PRO A 168 21.66 -0.51 -4.33
N ARG A 169 21.80 -1.68 -3.72
CA ARG A 169 22.83 -2.68 -4.10
C ARG A 169 22.73 -3.13 -5.55
N VAL A 170 21.51 -3.35 -6.03
CA VAL A 170 21.26 -3.78 -7.42
C VAL A 170 21.67 -2.68 -8.39
N ILE A 171 21.32 -1.43 -8.06
CA ILE A 171 21.69 -0.27 -8.88
C ILE A 171 23.22 -0.13 -8.92
N GLU A 172 23.89 -0.12 -7.78
CA GLU A 172 25.37 0.02 -7.70
C GLU A 172 26.09 -1.08 -8.49
N GLN A 173 25.62 -2.32 -8.38
CA GLN A 173 26.19 -3.44 -9.14
C GLN A 173 25.98 -3.31 -10.64
N THR A 174 24.83 -2.74 -11.05
CA THR A 174 24.48 -2.59 -12.47
C THR A 174 25.23 -1.42 -13.10
N VAL A 175 25.21 -0.24 -12.46
CA VAL A 175 25.88 0.96 -12.99
C VAL A 175 27.37 1.04 -12.65
N LYS A 176 27.85 0.18 -11.75
CA LYS A 176 29.25 0.13 -11.26
C LYS A 176 29.72 1.47 -10.68
N GLN A 177 28.83 2.22 -10.08
CA GLN A 177 29.11 3.49 -9.43
C GLN A 177 28.47 3.52 -8.04
N LYS A 178 29.11 4.23 -7.13
CA LYS A 178 28.55 4.46 -5.78
C LYS A 178 27.40 5.46 -5.89
N LEU A 179 26.30 5.14 -5.23
CA LEU A 179 25.12 6.02 -5.22
C LEU A 179 25.37 7.25 -4.32
N PRO A 180 24.70 8.37 -4.61
CA PRO A 180 24.74 9.55 -3.72
C PRO A 180 24.30 9.22 -2.30
N ASP A 181 24.80 9.95 -1.34
CA ASP A 181 24.36 9.81 0.04
C ASP A 181 22.84 10.07 0.13
N ARG A 182 22.16 9.28 0.95
CA ARG A 182 20.70 9.32 1.14
C ARG A 182 19.85 8.99 -0.10
N PHE A 183 20.49 8.50 -1.19
CA PHE A 183 19.75 8.10 -2.38
C PHE A 183 18.59 7.14 -2.04
N GLN A 184 17.41 7.38 -2.62
CA GLN A 184 16.16 6.65 -2.35
C GLN A 184 15.62 6.79 -0.90
N LYS A 185 16.14 7.69 -0.08
CA LYS A 185 15.50 8.01 1.20
C LYS A 185 14.32 8.99 0.98
N ALA A 186 13.34 8.91 1.87
CA ALA A 186 12.14 9.74 1.81
C ALA A 186 12.45 11.22 1.61
N GLU A 187 13.43 11.75 2.35
CA GLU A 187 13.87 13.14 2.28
C GLU A 187 14.47 13.48 0.91
N PHE A 188 15.27 12.57 0.34
CA PHE A 188 15.83 12.74 -1.01
C PHE A 188 14.71 12.78 -2.06
N LEU A 189 13.70 11.93 -1.92
CA LEU A 189 12.56 11.90 -2.83
C LEU A 189 11.71 13.16 -2.74
N LEU A 190 11.55 13.74 -1.54
CA LEU A 190 10.87 15.02 -1.35
C LEU A 190 11.64 16.15 -2.06
N GLU A 191 12.96 16.23 -1.89
CA GLU A 191 13.82 17.22 -2.53
C GLU A 191 13.74 17.15 -4.08
N HIS A 192 13.41 15.96 -4.63
CA HIS A 192 13.30 15.71 -6.07
C HIS A 192 11.86 15.66 -6.58
N GLY A 193 10.88 16.02 -5.76
CA GLY A 193 9.47 16.10 -6.18
C GLY A 193 8.79 14.75 -6.46
N MET A 194 9.34 13.66 -5.91
CA MET A 194 8.79 12.31 -6.08
C MET A 194 7.72 11.96 -5.05
N VAL A 195 7.70 12.66 -3.92
CA VAL A 195 6.69 12.55 -2.86
C VAL A 195 6.27 13.95 -2.41
N ASP A 196 5.06 14.09 -1.89
CA ASP A 196 4.49 15.41 -1.55
C ASP A 196 4.89 15.85 -0.14
N VAL A 197 5.04 14.89 0.78
CA VAL A 197 5.40 15.20 2.17
C VAL A 197 6.13 14.04 2.83
N VAL A 198 7.11 14.37 3.67
CA VAL A 198 7.77 13.41 4.57
C VAL A 198 7.25 13.64 5.97
N VAL A 199 6.76 12.57 6.62
CA VAL A 199 6.07 12.64 7.90
C VAL A 199 6.61 11.58 8.86
N HIS A 200 6.89 11.97 10.09
CA HIS A 200 7.18 10.99 11.15
C HIS A 200 5.91 10.17 11.45
N ARG A 201 6.05 8.85 11.64
CA ARG A 201 4.94 7.89 11.84
C ARG A 201 3.86 8.37 12.81
N LYS A 202 4.25 9.01 13.93
CA LYS A 202 3.32 9.53 14.93
C LYS A 202 2.39 10.63 14.42
N ASN A 203 2.77 11.31 13.34
CA ASN A 203 2.04 12.45 12.78
C ASN A 203 1.20 12.09 11.55
N ILE A 204 1.23 10.83 11.09
CA ILE A 204 0.50 10.40 9.89
C ILE A 204 -1.00 10.64 10.07
N LYS A 205 -1.60 10.23 11.20
CA LYS A 205 -3.04 10.43 11.47
C LYS A 205 -3.43 11.91 11.36
N SER A 206 -2.69 12.80 12.01
CA SER A 206 -2.97 14.25 11.96
C SER A 206 -2.77 14.86 10.57
N THR A 207 -1.86 14.31 9.77
CA THR A 207 -1.65 14.71 8.37
C THR A 207 -2.82 14.28 7.49
N LEU A 208 -3.29 13.03 7.64
CA LEU A 208 -4.49 12.55 6.93
C LEU A 208 -5.71 13.43 7.19
N LEU A 209 -5.93 13.84 8.44
CA LEU A 209 -7.04 14.73 8.79
C LEU A 209 -6.97 16.09 8.12
N LYS A 210 -5.76 16.66 7.98
CA LYS A 210 -5.56 17.91 7.25
C LYS A 210 -5.90 17.74 5.77
N ILE A 211 -5.49 16.62 5.18
CA ILE A 211 -5.78 16.27 3.79
C ILE A 211 -7.29 16.12 3.59
N PHE A 212 -7.99 15.36 4.43
CA PHE A 212 -9.43 15.18 4.31
C PHE A 212 -10.20 16.50 4.41
N LYS A 213 -9.79 17.39 5.31
CA LYS A 213 -10.35 18.74 5.40
C LYS A 213 -10.08 19.55 4.13
N LEU A 214 -8.88 19.48 3.57
CA LEU A 214 -8.52 20.19 2.33
C LEU A 214 -9.38 19.74 1.14
N PHE A 215 -9.66 18.44 1.03
CA PHE A 215 -10.53 17.89 0.00
C PHE A 215 -12.03 18.02 0.32
N SER A 216 -12.39 18.72 1.40
CA SER A 216 -13.79 18.91 1.83
C SER A 216 -14.56 17.58 1.99
N ILE A 217 -13.88 16.55 2.44
CA ILE A 217 -14.51 15.26 2.72
C ILE A 217 -15.49 15.44 3.89
N LYS A 218 -16.72 14.98 3.72
CA LYS A 218 -17.75 15.08 4.76
C LYS A 218 -17.44 14.09 5.88
N SER A 219 -17.44 14.59 7.11
CA SER A 219 -17.42 13.70 8.28
C SER A 219 -18.81 13.09 8.53
N GLN A 220 -18.88 11.95 9.20
CA GLN A 220 -20.16 11.32 9.57
C GLN A 220 -21.02 12.24 10.43
N ASN A 221 -20.40 13.08 11.26
CA ASN A 221 -21.10 14.04 12.12
C ASN A 221 -21.83 15.13 11.31
N GLU A 222 -21.29 15.53 10.14
CA GLU A 222 -21.92 16.52 9.26
C GLU A 222 -23.09 15.94 8.48
N THR A 223 -23.08 14.63 8.25
CA THR A 223 -24.16 13.93 7.54
C THR A 223 -25.39 13.71 8.43
N GLN A 224 -25.19 13.48 9.74
CA GLN A 224 -26.28 13.30 10.70
C GLN A 224 -27.03 14.59 11.04
N ASN A 225 -26.41 15.76 10.90
CA ASN A 225 -27.05 17.05 11.19
C ASN A 225 -27.91 17.62 10.03
N LYS A 226 -28.08 16.88 8.92
CA LYS A 226 -28.90 17.28 7.76
C LYS A 226 -30.19 16.48 7.58
N ASN A 227 -30.46 15.53 8.47
CA ASN A 227 -31.70 14.77 8.57
C ASN A 227 -32.44 15.19 9.83
#